data_2c727ca99135c7fb34b2a03731422eb6
#
_entry.id   2c727ca99135c7fb34b2a03731422eb6
#
_cell.length_a   1.000
_cell.length_b   1.000
_cell.length_c   1.000
_cell.angle_alpha   90.00
_cell.angle_beta   90.00
_cell.angle_gamma   90.00
#
_symmetry.space_group_name_H-M   'P 1'
#
loop_
_entity.id
_entity.type
_entity.pdbx_description
1 polymer ?
#
loop_
_entity_poly.entity_id
_entity_poly.type
_entity_poly.pdbx_seq_one_letter_code
_entity_poly.pdbx_strand_id
1 'polypeptide(L)'
;FPLVFKALARDTSPQRVTELRLYDTDSLRLGVIETVLAQLTPTLPHPPLVVATTDLRTALAGTDFIFSAIRVAGTRGRALDESICLARGVIGQETVGAGGISYALRGIPVVLDLVEQITQYAPDAKVINFTNPAGVMTEVMQRRLGDQVVGICDSPVGLARRILTTLQGAGLAPDDLGSLFDGNGRVHIGYSGLNHLGWITGLEVDGTDVLPRLLERPDLIENFEEGRLFGADLVQALGAVPNEYLHYYYFARDDLAVDKAAEAPRGAFLEAQQRCF
;
A
#
# COMPACT_ATOMS: atom_id res chain seq x y z
N PHE A 1 0.99 -7.28 -9.31
CA PHE A 1 1.97 -6.70 -10.24
C PHE A 1 1.40 -6.50 -11.66
N PRO A 2 0.56 -7.39 -12.24
CA PRO A 2 0.00 -7.20 -13.58
C PRO A 2 -0.70 -5.86 -13.83
N LEU A 3 -1.35 -5.27 -12.81
CA LEU A 3 -1.99 -3.95 -12.92
C LEU A 3 -0.96 -2.82 -13.11
N VAL A 4 0.16 -2.86 -12.40
CA VAL A 4 1.27 -1.90 -12.57
C VAL A 4 1.84 -2.02 -13.98
N PHE A 5 2.09 -3.23 -14.47
CA PHE A 5 2.57 -3.46 -15.83
C PHE A 5 1.61 -2.91 -16.89
N LYS A 6 0.29 -3.12 -16.72
CA LYS A 6 -0.72 -2.55 -17.62
C LYS A 6 -0.72 -1.02 -17.60
N ALA A 7 -0.50 -0.40 -16.44
CA ALA A 7 -0.42 1.06 -16.32
C ALA A 7 0.82 1.59 -17.04
N LEU A 8 2.00 1.00 -16.81
CA LEU A 8 3.24 1.36 -17.49
C LEU A 8 3.14 1.20 -19.01
N ALA A 9 2.51 0.13 -19.48
CA ALA A 9 2.34 -0.14 -20.90
C ALA A 9 1.32 0.78 -21.61
N ARG A 10 0.51 1.51 -20.88
CA ARG A 10 -0.45 2.52 -21.37
C ARG A 10 0.08 3.93 -21.32
N ASP A 11 1.23 4.13 -20.68
CA ASP A 11 1.88 5.43 -20.64
C ASP A 11 2.35 5.84 -22.04
N THR A 12 1.90 6.99 -22.50
CA THR A 12 2.25 7.59 -23.79
C THR A 12 3.22 8.77 -23.65
N SER A 13 3.70 9.04 -22.43
CA SER A 13 4.65 10.11 -22.19
C SER A 13 6.00 9.84 -22.88
N PRO A 14 6.75 10.87 -23.25
CA PRO A 14 8.09 10.71 -23.85
C PRO A 14 9.10 10.09 -22.86
N GLN A 15 8.81 10.12 -21.56
CA GLN A 15 9.67 9.59 -20.50
C GLN A 15 9.13 8.28 -19.89
N ARG A 16 8.35 7.53 -20.68
CA ARG A 16 7.79 6.26 -20.24
C ARG A 16 8.86 5.22 -19.89
N VAL A 17 8.49 4.26 -19.04
CA VAL A 17 9.33 3.10 -18.75
C VAL A 17 9.46 2.22 -19.99
N THR A 18 10.68 1.96 -20.41
CA THR A 18 10.99 1.15 -21.61
C THR A 18 11.50 -0.25 -21.26
N GLU A 19 12.08 -0.42 -20.07
CA GLU A 19 12.58 -1.70 -19.58
C GLU A 19 12.13 -1.89 -18.12
N LEU A 20 11.69 -3.10 -17.81
CA LEU A 20 11.23 -3.51 -16.49
C LEU A 20 12.01 -4.74 -16.05
N ARG A 21 12.85 -4.60 -15.04
CA ARG A 21 13.59 -5.71 -14.45
C ARG A 21 12.86 -6.22 -13.22
N LEU A 22 12.48 -7.50 -13.28
CA LEU A 22 11.87 -8.21 -12.19
C LEU A 22 12.95 -8.94 -11.40
N TYR A 23 12.99 -8.67 -10.10
CA TYR A 23 13.89 -9.37 -9.17
C TYR A 23 13.08 -10.04 -8.07
N ASP A 24 13.35 -11.31 -7.83
CA ASP A 24 12.89 -12.05 -6.65
C ASP A 24 13.97 -13.09 -6.30
N THR A 25 14.08 -13.46 -5.03
CA THR A 25 14.91 -14.57 -4.57
C THR A 25 14.27 -15.93 -4.88
N ASP A 26 12.97 -15.98 -5.14
CA ASP A 26 12.20 -17.17 -5.51
C ASP A 26 12.05 -17.26 -7.03
N SER A 27 12.85 -18.11 -7.66
CA SER A 27 12.85 -18.31 -9.11
C SER A 27 11.52 -18.84 -9.66
N LEU A 28 10.76 -19.60 -8.85
CA LEU A 28 9.46 -20.13 -9.27
C LEU A 28 8.43 -19.00 -9.38
N ARG A 29 8.33 -18.16 -8.35
CA ARG A 29 7.46 -16.97 -8.36
C ARG A 29 7.82 -16.02 -9.49
N LEU A 30 9.10 -15.80 -9.69
CA LEU A 30 9.61 -14.95 -10.76
C LEU A 30 9.16 -15.47 -12.14
N GLY A 31 9.32 -16.77 -12.40
CA GLY A 31 8.89 -17.40 -13.64
C GLY A 31 7.38 -17.35 -13.87
N VAL A 32 6.56 -17.48 -12.81
CA VAL A 32 5.11 -17.32 -12.91
C VAL A 32 4.75 -15.89 -13.33
N ILE A 33 5.32 -14.88 -12.70
CA ILE A 33 5.05 -13.47 -13.05
C ILE A 33 5.54 -13.16 -14.47
N GLU A 34 6.73 -13.60 -14.85
CA GLU A 34 7.25 -13.45 -16.21
C GLU A 34 6.28 -14.04 -17.25
N THR A 35 5.78 -15.25 -17.02
CA THR A 35 4.80 -15.90 -17.89
C THR A 35 3.50 -15.09 -18.01
N VAL A 36 2.96 -14.59 -16.91
CA VAL A 36 1.75 -13.75 -16.89
C VAL A 36 1.98 -12.45 -17.69
N LEU A 37 3.13 -11.81 -17.52
CA LEU A 37 3.44 -10.57 -18.25
C LEU A 37 3.64 -10.84 -19.74
N ALA A 38 4.30 -11.95 -20.12
CA ALA A 38 4.44 -12.35 -21.52
C ALA A 38 3.09 -12.56 -22.23
N GLN A 39 2.09 -13.13 -21.51
CA GLN A 39 0.73 -13.27 -22.04
C GLN A 39 0.00 -11.92 -22.18
N LEU A 40 0.27 -10.95 -21.33
CA LEU A 40 -0.33 -9.62 -21.39
C LEU A 40 0.29 -8.73 -22.48
N THR A 41 1.58 -8.87 -22.72
CA THR A 41 2.37 -8.03 -23.63
C THR A 41 1.70 -7.82 -24.99
N PRO A 42 1.19 -8.85 -25.74
CA PRO A 42 0.58 -8.65 -27.05
C PRO A 42 -0.73 -7.84 -27.02
N THR A 43 -1.33 -7.66 -25.84
CA THR A 43 -2.62 -6.96 -25.67
C THR A 43 -2.47 -5.49 -25.31
N LEU A 44 -1.23 -4.99 -25.19
CA LEU A 44 -0.93 -3.67 -24.66
C LEU A 44 -0.23 -2.79 -25.71
N PRO A 45 -0.47 -1.46 -25.71
CA PRO A 45 0.03 -0.58 -26.78
C PRO A 45 1.55 -0.35 -26.73
N HIS A 46 2.14 -0.19 -25.53
CA HIS A 46 3.55 0.16 -25.34
C HIS A 46 4.18 -0.62 -24.20
N PRO A 47 4.18 -1.97 -24.24
CA PRO A 47 4.71 -2.76 -23.13
C PRO A 47 6.23 -2.55 -23.01
N PRO A 48 6.77 -2.34 -21.80
CA PRO A 48 8.20 -2.33 -21.59
C PRO A 48 8.80 -3.72 -21.82
N LEU A 49 10.09 -3.75 -22.20
CA LEU A 49 10.85 -4.99 -22.21
C LEU A 49 10.90 -5.56 -20.78
N VAL A 50 10.56 -6.84 -20.62
CA VAL A 50 10.62 -7.50 -19.32
C VAL A 50 11.87 -8.37 -19.23
N VAL A 51 12.66 -8.19 -18.17
CA VAL A 51 13.84 -9.00 -17.85
C VAL A 51 13.68 -9.55 -16.45
N ALA A 52 13.65 -10.88 -16.30
CA ALA A 52 13.53 -11.54 -15.01
C ALA A 52 14.90 -12.07 -14.56
N THR A 53 15.27 -11.83 -13.31
CA THR A 53 16.56 -12.28 -12.75
C THR A 53 16.49 -12.52 -11.24
N THR A 54 17.23 -13.51 -10.76
CA THR A 54 17.48 -13.72 -9.32
C THR A 54 18.79 -13.08 -8.85
N ASP A 55 19.52 -12.44 -9.75
CA ASP A 55 20.74 -11.69 -9.42
C ASP A 55 20.42 -10.20 -9.23
N LEU A 56 20.52 -9.74 -7.97
CA LEU A 56 20.21 -8.37 -7.58
C LEU A 56 21.11 -7.34 -8.29
N ARG A 57 22.38 -7.66 -8.49
CA ARG A 57 23.30 -6.78 -9.21
C ARG A 57 22.84 -6.52 -10.65
N THR A 58 22.47 -7.58 -11.35
CA THR A 58 21.93 -7.49 -12.71
C THR A 58 20.62 -6.68 -12.73
N ALA A 59 19.75 -6.87 -11.73
CA ALA A 59 18.52 -6.10 -11.63
C ALA A 59 18.77 -4.61 -11.43
N LEU A 60 19.76 -4.24 -10.61
CA LEU A 60 20.03 -2.84 -10.23
C LEU A 60 20.86 -2.07 -11.27
N ALA A 61 21.76 -2.73 -12.01
CA ALA A 61 22.74 -2.04 -12.84
C ALA A 61 22.09 -1.10 -13.88
N GLY A 62 22.30 0.22 -13.72
CA GLY A 62 21.81 1.24 -14.64
C GLY A 62 20.30 1.47 -14.60
N THR A 63 19.62 1.14 -13.49
CA THR A 63 18.19 1.47 -13.31
C THR A 63 18.02 2.93 -12.86
N ASP A 64 16.97 3.57 -13.37
CA ASP A 64 16.58 4.93 -12.99
C ASP A 64 15.63 4.93 -11.80
N PHE A 65 14.75 3.90 -11.71
CA PHE A 65 13.74 3.76 -10.66
C PHE A 65 13.72 2.35 -10.10
N ILE A 66 13.57 2.26 -8.79
CA ILE A 66 13.45 0.98 -8.07
C ILE A 66 12.11 1.00 -7.31
N PHE A 67 11.25 0.02 -7.59
CA PHE A 67 10.03 -0.23 -6.83
C PHE A 67 10.26 -1.39 -5.87
N SER A 68 10.37 -1.09 -4.57
CA SER A 68 10.61 -2.08 -3.52
C SER A 68 9.30 -2.55 -2.89
N ALA A 69 8.98 -3.83 -3.08
CA ALA A 69 7.78 -4.47 -2.53
C ALA A 69 8.11 -5.88 -2.00
N ILE A 70 9.09 -5.97 -1.12
CA ILE A 70 9.57 -7.24 -0.56
C ILE A 70 8.80 -7.64 0.70
N ARG A 71 8.70 -8.95 0.93
CA ARG A 71 8.14 -9.51 2.17
C ARG A 71 9.03 -10.63 2.69
N VAL A 72 9.85 -10.30 3.68
CA VAL A 72 10.75 -11.26 4.32
C VAL A 72 9.94 -12.34 5.06
N ALA A 73 10.23 -13.60 4.80
CA ALA A 73 9.51 -14.79 5.28
C ALA A 73 8.06 -14.94 4.77
N GLY A 74 7.65 -14.16 3.76
CA GLY A 74 6.35 -14.30 3.10
C GLY A 74 5.14 -14.22 4.05
N THR A 75 4.04 -14.85 3.68
CA THR A 75 2.80 -14.93 4.49
C THR A 75 2.97 -15.77 5.75
N ARG A 76 3.87 -16.76 5.74
CA ARG A 76 4.20 -17.55 6.94
C ARG A 76 4.79 -16.68 8.06
N GLY A 77 5.68 -15.74 7.72
CA GLY A 77 6.23 -14.78 8.68
C GLY A 77 5.13 -13.92 9.30
N ARG A 78 4.18 -13.44 8.50
CA ARG A 78 3.00 -12.71 8.96
C ARG A 78 2.15 -13.54 9.92
N ALA A 79 1.79 -14.78 9.54
CA ALA A 79 0.99 -15.65 10.38
C ALA A 79 1.64 -15.91 11.75
N LEU A 80 2.97 -16.04 11.78
CA LEU A 80 3.72 -16.20 13.02
C LEU A 80 3.68 -14.95 13.89
N ASP A 81 3.91 -13.75 13.32
CA ASP A 81 3.85 -12.47 14.04
C ASP A 81 2.48 -12.27 14.69
N GLU A 82 1.41 -12.51 13.94
CA GLU A 82 0.04 -12.42 14.44
C GLU A 82 -0.25 -13.43 15.55
N SER A 83 0.12 -14.70 15.35
CA SER A 83 -0.11 -15.76 16.33
C SER A 83 0.61 -15.53 17.67
N ILE A 84 1.85 -15.07 17.64
CA ILE A 84 2.64 -14.77 18.83
C ILE A 84 2.00 -13.64 19.62
N CYS A 85 1.53 -12.60 18.95
CA CYS A 85 0.85 -11.48 19.58
C CYS A 85 -0.45 -11.93 20.25
N LEU A 86 -1.29 -12.67 19.51
CA LEU A 86 -2.57 -13.17 20.04
C LEU A 86 -2.40 -14.10 21.23
N ALA A 87 -1.38 -14.98 21.22
CA ALA A 87 -1.05 -15.85 22.34
C ALA A 87 -0.63 -15.07 23.63
N ARG A 88 -0.19 -13.82 23.47
CA ARG A 88 0.16 -12.91 24.58
C ARG A 88 -0.97 -11.95 24.93
N GLY A 89 -2.13 -12.06 24.32
CA GLY A 89 -3.27 -11.18 24.58
C GLY A 89 -3.11 -9.78 23.97
N VAL A 90 -2.35 -9.67 22.90
CA VAL A 90 -2.12 -8.43 22.14
C VAL A 90 -2.61 -8.63 20.71
N ILE A 91 -3.14 -7.57 20.08
CA ILE A 91 -3.58 -7.61 18.69
C ILE A 91 -2.44 -8.06 17.79
N GLY A 92 -2.75 -9.03 16.90
CA GLY A 92 -1.85 -9.57 15.89
C GLY A 92 -2.04 -8.89 14.55
N GLN A 93 -1.63 -7.63 14.40
CA GLN A 93 -1.68 -6.92 13.12
C GLN A 93 -0.28 -6.79 12.52
N GLU A 94 -0.17 -6.91 11.17
CA GLU A 94 1.14 -7.03 10.51
C GLU A 94 1.96 -5.73 10.45
N THR A 95 1.32 -4.56 10.50
CA THR A 95 1.99 -3.28 10.25
C THR A 95 1.95 -2.30 11.41
N VAL A 96 1.11 -2.54 12.41
CA VAL A 96 0.98 -1.71 13.61
C VAL A 96 1.19 -2.54 14.88
N GLY A 97 1.52 -1.89 16.00
CA GLY A 97 1.71 -2.53 17.29
C GLY A 97 2.87 -3.55 17.31
N ALA A 98 2.75 -4.55 18.17
CA ALA A 98 3.81 -5.55 18.41
C ALA A 98 4.10 -6.42 17.15
N GLY A 99 3.06 -6.76 16.38
CA GLY A 99 3.22 -7.51 15.13
C GLY A 99 4.00 -6.70 14.09
N GLY A 100 3.69 -5.42 13.94
CA GLY A 100 4.42 -4.50 13.05
C GLY A 100 5.89 -4.34 13.45
N ILE A 101 6.19 -4.27 14.76
CA ILE A 101 7.57 -4.23 15.25
C ILE A 101 8.31 -5.54 14.91
N SER A 102 7.69 -6.70 15.13
CA SER A 102 8.29 -7.99 14.78
C SER A 102 8.59 -8.09 13.28
N TYR A 103 7.65 -7.67 12.45
CA TYR A 103 7.84 -7.63 11.01
C TYR A 103 8.97 -6.67 10.59
N ALA A 104 9.01 -5.47 11.17
CA ALA A 104 10.07 -4.49 10.93
C ALA A 104 11.46 -5.05 11.29
N LEU A 105 11.61 -5.60 12.50
CA LEU A 105 12.89 -6.16 12.95
C LEU A 105 13.42 -7.27 12.03
N ARG A 106 12.53 -8.07 11.45
CA ARG A 106 12.90 -9.10 10.48
C ARG A 106 13.26 -8.50 9.11
N GLY A 107 12.59 -7.43 8.70
CA GLY A 107 12.80 -6.80 7.39
C GLY A 107 14.01 -5.87 7.33
N ILE A 108 14.32 -5.15 8.41
CA ILE A 108 15.38 -4.14 8.46
C ILE A 108 16.74 -4.66 7.95
N PRO A 109 17.27 -5.81 8.38
CA PRO A 109 18.56 -6.29 7.87
C PRO A 109 18.56 -6.46 6.36
N VAL A 110 17.50 -7.02 5.79
CA VAL A 110 17.38 -7.23 4.34
C VAL A 110 17.30 -5.91 3.58
N VAL A 111 16.57 -4.94 4.14
CA VAL A 111 16.48 -3.59 3.57
C VAL A 111 17.81 -2.86 3.62
N LEU A 112 18.60 -3.01 4.69
CA LEU A 112 19.93 -2.43 4.78
C LEU A 112 20.88 -3.02 3.72
N ASP A 113 20.87 -4.35 3.55
CA ASP A 113 21.65 -5.02 2.49
C ASP A 113 21.21 -4.51 1.09
N LEU A 114 19.91 -4.38 0.86
CA LEU A 114 19.38 -3.83 -0.40
C LEU A 114 19.88 -2.39 -0.64
N VAL A 115 19.85 -1.55 0.36
CA VAL A 115 20.33 -0.16 0.29
C VAL A 115 21.81 -0.09 -0.05
N GLU A 116 22.64 -0.96 0.52
CA GLU A 116 24.08 -1.06 0.18
C GLU A 116 24.27 -1.45 -1.29
N GLN A 117 23.49 -2.41 -1.78
CA GLN A 117 23.54 -2.81 -3.19
C GLN A 117 23.06 -1.69 -4.12
N ILE A 118 22.00 -0.95 -3.74
CA ILE A 118 21.54 0.22 -4.51
C ILE A 118 22.63 1.28 -4.56
N THR A 119 23.25 1.61 -3.44
CA THR A 119 24.35 2.59 -3.39
C THR A 119 25.52 2.20 -4.30
N GLN A 120 25.79 0.90 -4.44
CA GLN A 120 26.89 0.40 -5.25
C GLN A 120 26.56 0.31 -6.75
N TYR A 121 25.37 -0.15 -7.11
CA TYR A 121 25.03 -0.52 -8.50
C TYR A 121 24.04 0.41 -9.19
N ALA A 122 23.31 1.24 -8.43
CA ALA A 122 22.33 2.20 -8.92
C ALA A 122 22.31 3.48 -8.05
N PRO A 123 23.45 4.19 -7.87
CA PRO A 123 23.59 5.27 -6.90
C PRO A 123 22.67 6.46 -7.16
N ASP A 124 22.22 6.66 -8.40
CA ASP A 124 21.37 7.79 -8.79
C ASP A 124 19.88 7.41 -8.87
N ALA A 125 19.55 6.12 -8.69
CA ALA A 125 18.19 5.62 -8.81
C ALA A 125 17.26 6.22 -7.75
N LYS A 126 16.02 6.50 -8.15
CA LYS A 126 14.94 6.87 -7.23
C LYS A 126 14.23 5.63 -6.72
N VAL A 127 14.02 5.55 -5.42
CA VAL A 127 13.42 4.38 -4.77
C VAL A 127 11.99 4.70 -4.33
N ILE A 128 11.03 3.93 -4.81
CA ILE A 128 9.65 3.94 -4.37
C ILE A 128 9.46 2.73 -3.46
N ASN A 129 9.36 2.97 -2.16
CA ASN A 129 9.18 1.90 -1.19
C ASN A 129 7.71 1.61 -0.92
N PHE A 130 7.28 0.38 -1.18
CA PHE A 130 5.97 -0.18 -0.83
C PHE A 130 6.10 -1.34 0.18
N THR A 131 7.33 -1.63 0.60
CA THR A 131 7.61 -2.67 1.61
C THR A 131 7.10 -2.23 2.97
N ASN A 132 6.30 -3.07 3.60
CA ASN A 132 5.75 -2.84 4.92
C ASN A 132 6.69 -3.30 6.07
N PRO A 133 6.58 -2.70 7.25
CA PRO A 133 5.81 -1.49 7.59
C PRO A 133 6.40 -0.26 6.88
N ALA A 134 5.60 0.34 5.99
CA ALA A 134 6.12 1.29 4.99
C ALA A 134 6.88 2.48 5.61
N GLY A 135 6.37 3.07 6.68
CA GLY A 135 7.03 4.18 7.38
C GLY A 135 8.40 3.81 7.92
N VAL A 136 8.51 2.66 8.60
CA VAL A 136 9.78 2.18 9.18
C VAL A 136 10.79 1.86 8.09
N MET A 137 10.38 1.12 7.06
CA MET A 137 11.29 0.72 5.97
C MET A 137 11.77 1.93 5.17
N THR A 138 10.88 2.89 4.90
CA THR A 138 11.24 4.14 4.22
C THR A 138 12.25 4.94 5.04
N GLU A 139 12.05 5.10 6.35
CA GLU A 139 13.00 5.81 7.21
C GLU A 139 14.37 5.11 7.23
N VAL A 140 14.41 3.77 7.30
CA VAL A 140 15.66 3.01 7.25
C VAL A 140 16.41 3.26 5.94
N MET A 141 15.69 3.25 4.80
CA MET A 141 16.27 3.55 3.48
C MET A 141 16.76 5.00 3.39
N GLN A 142 15.95 5.97 3.85
CA GLN A 142 16.29 7.39 3.81
C GLN A 142 17.54 7.75 4.63
N ARG A 143 17.84 7.03 5.68
CA ARG A 143 19.08 7.25 6.46
C ARG A 143 20.37 7.06 5.65
N ARG A 144 20.30 6.35 4.53
CA ARG A 144 21.44 6.09 3.63
C ARG A 144 21.29 6.76 2.27
N LEU A 145 20.09 6.74 1.72
CA LEU A 145 19.78 7.22 0.36
C LEU A 145 19.17 8.63 0.34
N GLY A 146 18.85 9.22 1.51
CA GLY A 146 18.30 10.57 1.61
C GLY A 146 17.01 10.74 0.81
N ASP A 147 16.93 11.85 0.09
CA ASP A 147 15.76 12.27 -0.70
C ASP A 147 15.53 11.42 -1.98
N GLN A 148 16.36 10.41 -2.21
CA GLN A 148 16.12 9.45 -3.30
C GLN A 148 14.98 8.49 -3.01
N VAL A 149 14.53 8.38 -1.75
CA VAL A 149 13.52 7.42 -1.31
C VAL A 149 12.21 8.09 -0.96
N VAL A 150 11.11 7.57 -1.51
CA VAL A 150 9.75 7.90 -1.09
C VAL A 150 9.00 6.63 -0.72
N GLY A 151 8.30 6.66 0.41
CA GLY A 151 7.38 5.59 0.82
C GLY A 151 5.97 5.89 0.31
N ILE A 152 5.30 4.86 -0.19
CA ILE A 152 3.92 4.96 -0.65
C ILE A 152 3.04 3.90 0.03
N CYS A 153 1.75 4.21 0.15
CA CYS A 153 0.71 3.30 0.60
C CYS A 153 -0.59 3.59 -0.13
N ASP A 154 -1.39 2.57 -0.38
CA ASP A 154 -2.67 2.69 -1.08
C ASP A 154 -3.86 3.01 -0.17
N SER A 155 -3.77 2.77 1.14
CA SER A 155 -4.86 2.99 2.10
C SER A 155 -5.41 4.43 2.10
N PRO A 156 -4.60 5.48 2.26
CA PRO A 156 -5.12 6.86 2.29
C PRO A 156 -5.83 7.25 1.01
N VAL A 157 -5.27 6.81 -0.12
CA VAL A 157 -5.82 7.07 -1.44
C VAL A 157 -7.07 6.26 -1.71
N GLY A 158 -7.08 5.00 -1.26
CA GLY A 158 -8.25 4.14 -1.30
C GLY A 158 -9.42 4.74 -0.54
N LEU A 159 -9.17 5.24 0.67
CA LEU A 159 -10.15 5.94 1.50
C LEU A 159 -10.71 7.19 0.79
N ALA A 160 -9.83 8.07 0.28
CA ALA A 160 -10.27 9.26 -0.45
C ALA A 160 -11.13 8.91 -1.67
N ARG A 161 -10.76 7.86 -2.41
CA ARG A 161 -11.54 7.37 -3.56
C ARG A 161 -12.91 6.87 -3.15
N ARG A 162 -13.02 6.10 -2.05
CA ARG A 162 -14.30 5.60 -1.53
C ARG A 162 -15.22 6.76 -1.13
N ILE A 163 -14.69 7.77 -0.44
CA ILE A 163 -15.44 8.98 -0.09
C ILE A 163 -15.93 9.71 -1.35
N LEU A 164 -15.05 9.97 -2.31
CA LEU A 164 -15.44 10.65 -3.56
C LEU A 164 -16.50 9.88 -4.32
N THR A 165 -16.36 8.58 -4.47
CA THR A 165 -17.34 7.73 -5.15
C THR A 165 -18.69 7.79 -4.45
N THR A 166 -18.71 7.83 -3.11
CA THR A 166 -19.93 7.98 -2.33
C THR A 166 -20.59 9.35 -2.56
N LEU A 167 -19.80 10.42 -2.56
CA LEU A 167 -20.30 11.78 -2.81
C LEU A 167 -20.79 11.95 -4.26
N GLN A 168 -20.11 11.38 -5.23
CA GLN A 168 -20.53 11.36 -6.64
C GLN A 168 -21.87 10.64 -6.80
N GLY A 169 -22.02 9.47 -6.22
CA GLY A 169 -23.28 8.72 -6.24
C GLY A 169 -24.46 9.47 -5.59
N ALA A 170 -24.18 10.41 -4.70
CA ALA A 170 -25.18 11.28 -4.06
C ALA A 170 -25.38 12.64 -4.78
N GLY A 171 -24.68 12.90 -5.88
CA GLY A 171 -24.71 14.18 -6.60
C GLY A 171 -24.05 15.34 -5.84
N LEU A 172 -23.16 15.05 -4.88
CA LEU A 172 -22.46 16.03 -4.05
C LEU A 172 -21.04 16.35 -4.50
N ALA A 173 -20.52 15.60 -5.48
CA ALA A 173 -19.26 15.85 -6.18
C ALA A 173 -19.43 15.58 -7.68
N PRO A 174 -18.64 16.23 -8.56
CA PRO A 174 -18.68 16.00 -10.00
C PRO A 174 -18.32 14.56 -10.41
N ASP A 175 -18.97 14.01 -11.42
CA ASP A 175 -18.68 12.66 -11.92
C ASP A 175 -17.43 12.59 -12.82
N ASP A 176 -17.00 13.74 -13.36
CA ASP A 176 -15.94 13.85 -14.35
C ASP A 176 -14.55 14.19 -13.76
N LEU A 177 -14.31 13.82 -12.51
CA LEU A 177 -13.06 14.17 -11.81
C LEU A 177 -11.80 13.50 -12.40
N GLY A 178 -11.97 12.48 -13.24
CA GLY A 178 -10.83 11.73 -13.79
C GLY A 178 -10.14 10.86 -12.73
N SER A 179 -8.83 10.71 -12.85
CA SER A 179 -8.03 10.02 -11.84
C SER A 179 -7.63 10.98 -10.73
N LEU A 180 -7.61 10.50 -9.47
CA LEU A 180 -7.08 11.27 -8.33
C LEU A 180 -5.62 11.73 -8.52
N PHE A 181 -4.92 11.17 -9.48
CA PHE A 181 -3.49 11.37 -9.73
C PHE A 181 -3.16 11.79 -11.16
N ASP A 182 -4.13 12.27 -11.93
CA ASP A 182 -3.87 12.74 -13.29
C ASP A 182 -3.11 14.09 -13.34
N GLY A 183 -2.81 14.66 -12.16
CA GLY A 183 -2.03 15.90 -12.04
C GLY A 183 -2.79 17.15 -12.45
N ASN A 184 -4.10 17.05 -12.72
CA ASN A 184 -4.92 18.21 -13.12
C ASN A 184 -5.22 19.16 -11.95
N GLY A 185 -4.86 18.81 -10.72
CA GLY A 185 -5.04 19.62 -9.52
C GLY A 185 -6.48 19.82 -9.06
N ARG A 186 -7.42 19.05 -9.61
CA ARG A 186 -8.85 19.19 -9.25
C ARG A 186 -9.20 18.60 -7.89
N VAL A 187 -8.42 17.63 -7.40
CA VAL A 187 -8.64 16.97 -6.11
C VAL A 187 -7.43 17.12 -5.22
N HIS A 188 -7.62 17.66 -4.01
CA HIS A 188 -6.61 17.73 -2.97
C HIS A 188 -7.08 16.99 -1.72
N ILE A 189 -6.21 16.12 -1.19
CA ILE A 189 -6.51 15.27 -0.02
C ILE A 189 -5.76 15.83 1.18
N GLY A 190 -6.48 16.35 2.16
CA GLY A 190 -5.97 16.67 3.48
C GLY A 190 -5.87 15.40 4.32
N TYR A 191 -4.68 14.89 4.53
CA TYR A 191 -4.42 13.71 5.35
C TYR A 191 -3.48 14.07 6.50
N SER A 192 -3.89 13.77 7.73
CA SER A 192 -3.13 14.06 8.93
C SER A 192 -2.85 12.79 9.72
N GLY A 193 -1.59 12.60 10.13
CA GLY A 193 -1.17 11.43 10.92
C GLY A 193 -0.04 10.65 10.28
N LEU A 194 0.22 9.47 10.83
CA LEU A 194 1.21 8.51 10.31
C LEU A 194 0.59 7.57 9.30
N ASN A 195 1.43 6.89 8.51
CA ASN A 195 0.93 5.82 7.64
C ASN A 195 0.15 4.78 8.44
N HIS A 196 -1.03 4.39 7.97
CA HIS A 196 -2.03 3.54 8.64
C HIS A 196 -2.67 4.15 9.90
N LEU A 197 -2.11 5.20 10.50
CA LEU A 197 -2.62 5.84 11.71
C LEU A 197 -2.88 7.32 11.44
N GLY A 198 -3.78 7.61 10.52
CA GLY A 198 -4.13 8.96 10.12
C GLY A 198 -5.58 9.10 9.70
N TRP A 199 -5.95 10.32 9.42
CA TRP A 199 -7.33 10.75 9.13
C TRP A 199 -7.37 11.58 7.86
N ILE A 200 -8.43 11.44 7.06
CA ILE A 200 -8.79 12.48 6.09
C ILE A 200 -9.47 13.60 6.84
N THR A 201 -8.82 14.75 6.85
CA THR A 201 -9.25 15.97 7.54
C THR A 201 -9.76 17.06 6.59
N GLY A 202 -9.64 16.84 5.28
CA GLY A 202 -10.14 17.71 4.22
C GLY A 202 -10.13 16.96 2.89
N LEU A 203 -11.06 17.27 2.02
CA LEU A 203 -11.15 16.73 0.68
C LEU A 203 -11.66 17.81 -0.26
N GLU A 204 -10.73 18.49 -0.92
CA GLU A 204 -11.09 19.57 -1.84
C GLU A 204 -11.33 19.02 -3.25
N VAL A 205 -12.40 19.48 -3.86
CA VAL A 205 -12.74 19.22 -5.26
C VAL A 205 -13.00 20.56 -5.92
N ASP A 206 -12.24 20.88 -6.97
CA ASP A 206 -12.30 22.16 -7.69
C ASP A 206 -12.25 23.38 -6.73
N GLY A 207 -11.36 23.29 -5.71
CA GLY A 207 -11.15 24.35 -4.71
C GLY A 207 -12.23 24.44 -3.61
N THR A 208 -13.16 23.48 -3.54
CA THR A 208 -14.20 23.41 -2.50
C THR A 208 -13.98 22.19 -1.63
N ASP A 209 -13.90 22.36 -0.30
CA ASP A 209 -13.86 21.23 0.63
C ASP A 209 -15.24 20.55 0.67
N VAL A 210 -15.29 19.30 0.23
CA VAL A 210 -16.52 18.50 0.16
C VAL A 210 -16.67 17.55 1.36
N LEU A 211 -15.66 17.45 2.22
CA LEU A 211 -15.73 16.60 3.42
C LEU A 211 -16.88 16.97 4.36
N PRO A 212 -17.17 18.26 4.65
CA PRO A 212 -18.32 18.64 5.48
C PRO A 212 -19.64 18.09 4.96
N ARG A 213 -19.83 18.03 3.62
CA ARG A 213 -21.05 17.48 3.02
C ARG A 213 -21.24 15.99 3.31
N LEU A 214 -20.16 15.24 3.43
CA LEU A 214 -20.19 13.84 3.87
C LEU A 214 -20.56 13.75 5.34
N LEU A 215 -19.92 14.59 6.19
CA LEU A 215 -20.09 14.55 7.64
C LEU A 215 -21.51 14.90 8.09
N GLU A 216 -22.25 15.67 7.29
CA GLU A 216 -23.67 15.99 7.53
C GLU A 216 -24.63 14.84 7.17
N ARG A 217 -24.13 13.75 6.57
CA ARG A 217 -24.94 12.68 5.98
C ARG A 217 -24.54 11.31 6.54
N PRO A 218 -25.10 10.90 7.70
CA PRO A 218 -24.83 9.59 8.29
C PRO A 218 -25.07 8.42 7.33
N ASP A 219 -26.11 8.53 6.51
CA ASP A 219 -26.44 7.54 5.49
C ASP A 219 -25.34 7.36 4.43
N LEU A 220 -24.61 8.42 4.08
CA LEU A 220 -23.50 8.36 3.15
C LEU A 220 -22.22 7.83 3.82
N ILE A 221 -22.01 8.16 5.10
CA ILE A 221 -20.87 7.62 5.86
C ILE A 221 -20.95 6.10 5.90
N GLU A 222 -22.11 5.52 6.09
CA GLU A 222 -22.31 4.07 6.15
C GLU A 222 -22.21 3.35 4.78
N ASN A 223 -22.08 4.08 3.67
CA ASN A 223 -21.96 3.49 2.34
C ASN A 223 -20.57 3.03 1.95
N PHE A 224 -19.52 3.41 2.69
CA PHE A 224 -18.15 2.94 2.44
C PHE A 224 -17.55 2.19 3.64
N GLU A 225 -16.44 1.52 3.41
CA GLU A 225 -15.86 0.55 4.35
C GLU A 225 -15.54 1.17 5.72
N GLU A 226 -14.77 2.25 5.74
CA GLU A 226 -14.33 2.90 6.98
C GLU A 226 -15.51 3.53 7.73
N GLY A 227 -16.49 4.09 7.01
CA GLY A 227 -17.69 4.63 7.62
C GLY A 227 -18.50 3.56 8.35
N ARG A 228 -18.64 2.37 7.77
CA ARG A 228 -19.27 1.22 8.45
C ARG A 228 -18.45 0.70 9.62
N LEU A 229 -17.11 0.70 9.47
CA LEU A 229 -16.19 0.19 10.48
C LEU A 229 -16.23 1.03 11.76
N PHE A 230 -16.27 2.35 11.63
CA PHE A 230 -16.23 3.28 12.77
C PHE A 230 -17.61 3.73 13.24
N GLY A 231 -18.62 3.66 12.36
CA GLY A 231 -19.95 4.20 12.59
C GLY A 231 -20.04 5.72 12.36
N ALA A 232 -21.18 6.17 11.89
CA ALA A 232 -21.40 7.57 11.53
C ALA A 232 -21.19 8.52 12.72
N ASP A 233 -21.66 8.15 13.91
CA ASP A 233 -21.54 8.97 15.12
C ASP A 233 -20.10 9.30 15.49
N LEU A 234 -19.19 8.31 15.40
CA LEU A 234 -17.77 8.54 15.70
C LEU A 234 -17.12 9.39 14.61
N VAL A 235 -17.39 9.12 13.34
CA VAL A 235 -16.83 9.90 12.21
C VAL A 235 -17.28 11.37 12.31
N GLN A 236 -18.55 11.63 12.62
CA GLN A 236 -19.08 12.97 12.81
C GLN A 236 -18.46 13.66 14.04
N ALA A 237 -18.33 12.94 15.17
CA ALA A 237 -17.72 13.47 16.38
C ALA A 237 -16.24 13.84 16.20
N LEU A 238 -15.51 13.08 15.36
CA LEU A 238 -14.11 13.37 14.99
C LEU A 238 -13.99 14.56 14.03
N GLY A 239 -15.03 14.86 13.24
CA GLY A 239 -14.95 15.82 12.15
C GLY A 239 -13.96 15.42 11.04
N ALA A 240 -13.62 14.14 10.95
CA ALA A 240 -12.62 13.57 10.04
C ALA A 240 -12.90 12.09 9.82
N VAL A 241 -12.42 11.52 8.70
CA VAL A 241 -12.59 10.10 8.41
C VAL A 241 -11.32 9.35 8.75
N PRO A 242 -11.34 8.46 9.76
CA PRO A 242 -10.17 7.68 10.14
C PRO A 242 -9.84 6.61 9.09
N ASN A 243 -8.53 6.33 8.93
CA ASN A 243 -8.06 5.19 8.17
C ASN A 243 -8.46 3.88 8.87
N GLU A 244 -8.73 2.83 8.11
CA GLU A 244 -9.19 1.52 8.61
C GLU A 244 -8.32 0.95 9.73
N TYR A 245 -7.01 1.18 9.70
CA TYR A 245 -6.09 0.67 10.74
C TYR A 245 -6.24 1.35 12.11
N LEU A 246 -6.85 2.54 12.16
CA LEU A 246 -7.16 3.18 13.44
C LEU A 246 -8.22 2.41 14.24
N HIS A 247 -8.92 1.45 13.62
CA HIS A 247 -9.83 0.56 14.34
C HIS A 247 -9.09 -0.21 15.43
N TYR A 248 -7.88 -0.69 15.15
CA TYR A 248 -7.02 -1.36 16.12
C TYR A 248 -6.58 -0.46 17.29
N TYR A 249 -6.69 0.85 17.15
CA TYR A 249 -6.44 1.82 18.22
C TYR A 249 -7.70 2.17 18.99
N TYR A 250 -8.79 2.53 18.31
CA TYR A 250 -10.04 2.95 18.95
C TYR A 250 -10.80 1.77 19.58
N PHE A 251 -10.79 0.60 18.93
CA PHE A 251 -11.56 -0.60 19.30
C PHE A 251 -10.66 -1.80 19.65
N ALA A 252 -9.47 -1.53 20.19
CA ALA A 252 -8.44 -2.54 20.46
C ALA A 252 -8.93 -3.76 21.25
N ARG A 253 -9.88 -3.59 22.17
CA ARG A 253 -10.43 -4.70 22.98
C ARG A 253 -11.37 -5.58 22.19
N ASP A 254 -12.19 -4.95 21.35
CA ASP A 254 -13.18 -5.64 20.52
C ASP A 254 -12.47 -6.40 19.42
N ASP A 255 -11.51 -5.78 18.75
CA ASP A 255 -10.66 -6.43 17.74
C ASP A 255 -9.91 -7.63 18.32
N LEU A 256 -9.32 -7.48 19.51
CA LEU A 256 -8.63 -8.59 20.16
C LEU A 256 -9.58 -9.74 20.50
N ALA A 257 -10.82 -9.45 20.88
CA ALA A 257 -11.82 -10.47 21.16
C ALA A 257 -12.22 -11.22 19.87
N VAL A 258 -12.42 -10.49 18.76
CA VAL A 258 -12.72 -11.05 17.45
C VAL A 258 -11.56 -11.92 16.93
N ASP A 259 -10.34 -11.40 16.99
CA ASP A 259 -9.14 -12.11 16.55
C ASP A 259 -8.91 -13.41 17.33
N LYS A 260 -9.18 -13.40 18.67
CA LYS A 260 -9.07 -14.60 19.50
C LYS A 260 -10.16 -15.63 19.25
N ALA A 261 -11.35 -15.20 18.83
CA ALA A 261 -12.46 -16.09 18.49
C ALA A 261 -12.31 -16.69 17.09
N ALA A 262 -11.48 -16.13 16.22
CA ALA A 262 -11.23 -16.63 14.88
C ALA A 262 -10.48 -17.98 14.94
N GLU A 263 -10.81 -18.91 14.03
CA GLU A 263 -10.13 -20.21 13.91
C GLU A 263 -8.64 -20.08 13.59
N ALA A 264 -8.26 -19.01 12.86
CA ALA A 264 -6.88 -18.73 12.48
C ALA A 264 -6.66 -17.24 12.28
N PRO A 265 -5.45 -16.72 12.52
CA PRO A 265 -5.13 -15.34 12.24
C PRO A 265 -5.17 -15.04 10.73
N ARG A 266 -5.37 -13.78 10.37
CA ARG A 266 -5.49 -13.33 8.98
C ARG A 266 -4.32 -13.79 8.10
N GLY A 267 -3.10 -13.81 8.62
CA GLY A 267 -1.91 -14.28 7.91
C GLY A 267 -1.99 -15.75 7.51
N ALA A 268 -2.53 -16.60 8.35
CA ALA A 268 -2.73 -18.02 8.04
C ALA A 268 -3.81 -18.22 6.95
N PHE A 269 -4.89 -17.44 7.00
CA PHE A 269 -5.90 -17.44 5.94
C PHE A 269 -5.28 -17.03 4.58
N LEU A 270 -4.48 -15.98 4.55
CA LEU A 270 -3.81 -15.54 3.32
C LEU A 270 -2.78 -16.57 2.82
N GLU A 271 -2.06 -17.24 3.72
CA GLU A 271 -1.14 -18.32 3.36
C GLU A 271 -1.89 -19.48 2.70
N ALA A 272 -3.05 -19.87 3.25
CA ALA A 272 -3.89 -20.89 2.66
C ALA A 272 -4.41 -20.49 1.27
N GLN A 273 -4.86 -19.25 1.09
CA GLN A 273 -5.27 -18.73 -0.22
C GLN A 273 -4.12 -18.78 -1.24
N GLN A 274 -2.90 -18.38 -0.87
CA GLN A 274 -1.75 -18.39 -1.78
C GLN A 274 -1.36 -19.79 -2.26
N ARG A 275 -1.69 -20.84 -1.49
CA ARG A 275 -1.44 -22.22 -1.90
C ARG A 275 -2.44 -22.75 -2.95
N CYS A 276 -3.56 -22.05 -3.12
CA CYS A 276 -4.59 -22.41 -4.10
C CYS A 276 -4.34 -21.80 -5.50
N PHE A 277 -3.38 -20.91 -5.61
CA PHE A 277 -2.96 -20.25 -6.84
C PHE A 277 -1.56 -20.70 -7.28
#